data_7fb831f9f0f21f532f5a30cecf2bb428
#
_entry.id   7fb831f9f0f21f532f5a30cecf2bb428
#
_cell.length_a   1.000
_cell.length_b   1.000
_cell.length_c   1.000
_cell.angle_alpha   90.00
_cell.angle_beta   90.00
_cell.angle_gamma   90.00
#
_symmetry.space_group_name_H-M   'P 1'
#
loop_
_entity.id
_entity.type
_entity.pdbx_description
1 polymer ?
#
loop_
_entity_poly.entity_id
_entity_poly.type
_entity_poly.pdbx_seq_one_letter_code
_entity_poly.pdbx_strand_id
1 'polypeptide(L)'
;MDEKTRILVCIGASTAANCTPCFEYYFGKAGAVGLETDEVQEAVDLASQVKKGAHMSFRNSIRKKMGGEKEYSLPCDRQTDRSCCG
;
A
#
# COMPACT_ATOMS: atom_id res chain seq x y z
N MET A 1 17.37 2.36 10.99
CA MET A 1 16.42 1.38 10.49
C MET A 1 17.17 0.12 10.14
N ASP A 2 16.69 -1.02 10.60
CA ASP A 2 17.42 -2.25 10.33
C ASP A 2 17.19 -2.73 8.90
N GLU A 3 17.95 -3.74 8.51
CA GLU A 3 17.95 -4.21 7.14
C GLU A 3 16.58 -4.75 6.73
N LYS A 4 15.97 -5.53 7.61
CA LYS A 4 14.66 -6.12 7.30
C LYS A 4 13.61 -5.03 7.10
N THR A 5 13.62 -4.04 7.97
CA THR A 5 12.65 -2.95 7.87
C THR A 5 12.86 -2.17 6.59
N ARG A 6 14.11 -1.90 6.23
CA ARG A 6 14.39 -1.19 4.98
C ARG A 6 13.81 -1.92 3.77
N ILE A 7 14.01 -3.23 3.75
CA ILE A 7 13.52 -4.01 2.63
C ILE A 7 12.00 -4.04 2.59
N LEU A 8 11.36 -4.15 3.74
CA LEU A 8 9.91 -4.12 3.78
C LEU A 8 9.36 -2.78 3.31
N VAL A 9 10.00 -1.69 3.69
CA VAL A 9 9.58 -0.37 3.22
C VAL A 9 9.71 -0.29 1.71
N CYS A 10 10.80 -0.80 1.15
CA CYS A 10 11.01 -0.76 -0.28
C CYS A 10 10.05 -1.66 -1.03
N ILE A 11 9.68 -2.79 -0.44
CA ILE A 11 8.69 -3.68 -1.02
C ILE A 11 7.33 -2.98 -1.08
N GLY A 12 6.96 -2.32 0.01
CA GLY A 12 5.72 -1.56 0.03
C GLY A 12 5.71 -0.44 -1.00
N ALA A 13 6.82 0.28 -1.09
CA ALA A 13 6.96 1.36 -2.05
C ALA A 13 6.88 0.84 -3.48
N SER A 14 7.51 -0.30 -3.76
CA SER A 14 7.46 -0.91 -5.08
C SER A 14 6.03 -1.28 -5.45
N THR A 15 5.30 -1.81 -4.49
CA THR A 15 3.92 -2.20 -4.70
C THR A 15 3.07 -0.97 -5.02
N ALA A 16 3.23 0.08 -4.23
CA ALA A 16 2.46 1.30 -4.43
C ALA A 16 2.78 1.95 -5.76
N ALA A 17 4.03 1.84 -6.20
CA ALA A 17 4.47 2.44 -7.45
C ALA A 17 4.20 1.55 -8.66
N ASN A 18 3.70 0.34 -8.46
CA ASN A 18 3.49 -0.63 -9.54
C ASN A 18 4.79 -0.90 -10.31
N CYS A 19 5.87 -1.03 -9.56
CA CYS A 19 7.20 -1.20 -10.18
C CYS A 19 7.63 -2.65 -10.07
N THR A 20 7.40 -3.41 -11.13
CA THR A 20 7.74 -4.83 -11.13
C THR A 20 9.23 -5.09 -10.93
N PRO A 21 10.14 -4.44 -11.68
CA PRO A 21 11.56 -4.70 -11.46
C PRO A 21 12.01 -4.28 -10.07
N CYS A 22 11.41 -3.26 -9.50
CA CYS A 22 11.75 -2.84 -8.15
C CYS A 22 11.36 -3.92 -7.15
N PHE A 23 10.15 -4.44 -7.30
CA PHE A 23 9.69 -5.49 -6.39
C PHE A 23 10.58 -6.72 -6.50
N GLU A 24 10.92 -7.12 -7.71
CA GLU A 24 11.75 -8.30 -7.90
C GLU A 24 13.10 -8.14 -7.23
N TYR A 25 13.68 -6.96 -7.34
CA TYR A 25 14.96 -6.68 -6.74
C TYR A 25 14.91 -6.83 -5.22
N TYR A 26 13.92 -6.20 -4.60
CA TYR A 26 13.81 -6.22 -3.14
C TYR A 26 13.31 -7.55 -2.62
N PHE A 27 12.51 -8.25 -3.40
CA PHE A 27 12.07 -9.57 -3.01
C PHE A 27 13.27 -10.54 -2.94
N GLY A 28 14.20 -10.40 -3.88
CA GLY A 28 15.42 -11.18 -3.83
C GLY A 28 16.22 -10.87 -2.58
N LYS A 29 16.30 -9.59 -2.21
CA LYS A 29 17.03 -9.22 -1.01
C LYS A 29 16.30 -9.68 0.27
N ALA A 30 14.99 -9.75 0.22
CA ALA A 30 14.22 -10.19 1.37
C ALA A 30 14.64 -11.61 1.79
N GLY A 31 14.80 -12.48 0.81
CA GLY A 31 15.26 -13.83 1.11
C GLY A 31 16.62 -13.84 1.75
N ALA A 32 17.51 -12.97 1.27
CA ALA A 32 18.88 -12.93 1.76
C ALA A 32 18.97 -12.48 3.22
N VAL A 33 18.03 -11.63 3.67
CA VAL A 33 18.07 -11.14 5.05
C VAL A 33 17.14 -11.93 5.98
N GLY A 34 16.53 -13.00 5.48
CA GLY A 34 15.73 -13.89 6.32
C GLY A 34 14.31 -13.44 6.53
N LEU A 35 13.78 -12.61 5.65
CA LEU A 35 12.37 -12.26 5.72
C LEU A 35 11.53 -13.42 5.22
N GLU A 36 10.41 -13.65 5.90
CA GLU A 36 9.51 -14.71 5.50
C GLU A 36 8.52 -14.20 4.48
N THR A 37 7.99 -15.11 3.68
CA THR A 37 7.01 -14.75 2.67
C THR A 37 5.81 -14.04 3.29
N ASP A 38 5.41 -14.45 4.49
CA ASP A 38 4.28 -13.82 5.17
C ASP A 38 4.53 -12.36 5.46
N GLU A 39 5.77 -12.04 5.84
CA GLU A 39 6.13 -10.66 6.13
C GLU A 39 6.09 -9.81 4.87
N VAL A 40 6.60 -10.38 3.78
CA VAL A 40 6.59 -9.68 2.49
C VAL A 40 5.16 -9.47 2.04
N GLN A 41 4.31 -10.50 2.18
CA GLN A 41 2.92 -10.40 1.78
C GLN A 41 2.19 -9.32 2.58
N GLU A 42 2.50 -9.21 3.86
CA GLU A 42 1.89 -8.18 4.67
C GLU A 42 2.25 -6.79 4.18
N ALA A 43 3.50 -6.57 3.81
CA ALA A 43 3.94 -5.28 3.29
C ALA A 43 3.20 -4.96 1.98
N VAL A 44 3.03 -5.95 1.12
CA VAL A 44 2.31 -5.77 -0.13
C VAL A 44 0.85 -5.42 0.14
N ASP A 45 0.24 -6.13 1.07
CA ASP A 45 -1.17 -5.90 1.39
C ASP A 45 -1.40 -4.52 1.97
N LEU A 46 -0.51 -4.09 2.86
CA LEU A 46 -0.64 -2.77 3.47
C LEU A 46 -0.48 -1.68 2.42
N ALA A 47 0.49 -1.84 1.53
CA ALA A 47 0.69 -0.87 0.46
C ALA A 47 -0.52 -0.83 -0.47
N SER A 48 -1.13 -1.99 -0.72
CA SER A 48 -2.31 -2.06 -1.57
C SER A 48 -3.49 -1.33 -0.95
N GLN A 49 -3.61 -1.41 0.38
CA GLN A 49 -4.66 -0.67 1.07
C GLN A 49 -4.47 0.83 0.93
N VAL A 50 -3.23 1.29 1.03
CA VAL A 50 -2.94 2.71 0.85
C VAL A 50 -3.29 3.15 -0.56
N LYS A 51 -2.97 2.31 -1.56
CA LYS A 51 -3.29 2.63 -2.95
C LYS A 51 -4.80 2.74 -3.14
N LYS A 52 -5.56 1.84 -2.53
CA LYS A 52 -7.00 1.90 -2.61
C LYS A 52 -7.53 3.21 -2.06
N GLY A 53 -7.00 3.61 -0.91
CA GLY A 53 -7.42 4.87 -0.30
C GLY A 53 -7.10 6.05 -1.20
N ALA A 54 -5.92 6.05 -1.80
CA ALA A 54 -5.52 7.11 -2.70
C ALA A 54 -6.43 7.15 -3.93
N HIS A 55 -6.78 6.00 -4.45
CA HIS A 55 -7.65 5.90 -5.62
C HIS A 55 -9.05 6.45 -5.30
N MET A 56 -9.57 6.09 -4.14
CA MET A 56 -10.90 6.59 -3.73
C MET A 56 -10.89 8.09 -3.53
N SER A 57 -9.83 8.61 -2.95
CA SER A 57 -9.69 10.05 -2.76
C SER A 57 -9.66 10.76 -4.10
N PHE A 58 -8.94 10.20 -5.06
CA PHE A 58 -8.87 10.76 -6.40
C PHE A 58 -10.25 10.76 -7.05
N ARG A 59 -10.97 9.66 -6.94
CA ARG A 59 -12.29 9.56 -7.53
C ARG A 59 -13.27 10.55 -6.89
N ASN A 60 -13.16 10.76 -5.59
CA ASN A 60 -13.99 11.76 -4.91
C ASN A 60 -13.70 13.16 -5.46
N SER A 61 -12.44 13.43 -5.70
CA SER A 61 -12.04 14.72 -6.25
C SER A 61 -12.63 14.94 -7.64
N ILE A 62 -12.58 13.90 -8.48
CA ILE A 62 -13.16 13.97 -9.81
C ILE A 62 -14.67 14.21 -9.73
N ARG A 63 -15.33 13.48 -8.84
CA ARG A 63 -16.76 13.60 -8.72
C ARG A 63 -17.18 14.99 -8.30
N LYS A 64 -16.44 15.58 -7.38
CA LYS A 64 -16.75 16.94 -6.94
C LYS A 64 -16.61 17.93 -8.09
N LYS A 65 -15.59 17.77 -8.90
CA LYS A 65 -15.40 18.66 -10.04
C LYS A 65 -16.49 18.50 -11.09
N MET A 66 -17.03 17.30 -11.18
CA MET A 66 -18.09 17.03 -12.14
C MET A 66 -19.48 17.33 -11.58
N GLY A 67 -19.57 17.82 -10.36
CA GLY A 67 -20.84 18.17 -9.77
C GLY A 67 -21.61 17.04 -9.14
N GLY A 68 -20.96 15.91 -8.93
CA GLY A 68 -21.60 14.79 -8.28
C GLY A 68 -21.75 15.04 -6.80
N GLU A 69 -22.77 14.44 -6.20
CA GLU A 69 -23.05 14.66 -4.80
C GLU A 69 -22.60 13.55 -3.92
N LYS A 70 -22.39 12.38 -4.49
CA LYS A 70 -22.06 11.22 -3.71
C LYS A 70 -20.57 11.04 -3.68
N GLU A 71 -20.05 10.79 -2.50
CA GLU A 71 -18.62 10.55 -2.33
C GLU A 71 -18.39 9.11 -1.96
N TYR A 72 -17.24 8.59 -2.38
CA TYR A 72 -16.86 7.24 -2.02
C TYR A 72 -16.20 7.27 -0.65
N SER A 73 -16.49 6.27 0.15
CA SER A 73 -15.82 6.15 1.44
C SER A 73 -14.44 5.57 1.25
N LEU A 74 -13.48 6.13 1.97
CA LEU A 74 -12.15 5.54 1.99
C LEU A 74 -12.19 4.29 2.83
N PRO A 75 -11.33 3.31 2.53
CA PRO A 75 -11.29 2.11 3.35
C PRO A 75 -11.08 2.40 4.82
N CYS A 76 -10.28 3.39 5.13
CA CYS A 76 -10.02 3.75 6.52
C CYS A 76 -11.23 4.32 7.22
N ASP A 77 -12.07 5.02 6.49
CA ASP A 77 -13.24 5.65 7.08
C ASP A 77 -14.26 4.64 7.54
N ARG A 78 -14.26 3.47 6.95
CA ARG A 78 -15.26 2.46 7.28
C ARG A 78 -14.83 1.53 8.37
N GLN A 79 -13.61 1.66 8.79
CA GLN A 79 -13.06 0.80 9.80
C GLN A 79 -13.07 1.49 11.12
N THR A 80 -13.36 0.76 12.15
CA THR A 80 -13.29 1.32 13.47
C THR A 80 -11.98 0.97 14.14
N ASP A 81 -11.16 0.19 13.49
CA ASP A 81 -9.93 -0.21 14.12
C ASP A 81 -8.79 0.23 13.24
N ARG A 82 -7.66 -0.27 13.53
CA ARG A 82 -6.43 0.16 13.01
C ARG A 82 -6.14 -0.13 11.59
N SER A 83 -6.79 -0.98 11.05
CA SER A 83 -6.37 -1.56 9.82
C SER A 83 -5.55 -0.74 8.87
N CYS A 84 -6.14 0.01 8.00
CA CYS A 84 -5.36 0.60 6.94
C CYS A 84 -4.65 1.88 7.34
N CYS A 85 -5.12 2.54 8.35
CA CYS A 85 -4.54 3.81 8.75
C CYS A 85 -3.68 3.69 9.97
N GLY A 86 -3.80 2.64 10.67
CA GLY A 86 -3.11 2.54 11.93
C GLY A 86 -1.83 1.79 11.89
#